data_86bc760b2ea6eb3811989969a9793e37
#
_entry.id   86bc760b2ea6eb3811989969a9793e37
#
_cell.length_a   1.000
_cell.length_b   1.000
_cell.length_c   1.000
_cell.angle_alpha   90.00
_cell.angle_beta   90.00
_cell.angle_gamma   90.00
#
_symmetry.space_group_name_H-M   'P 1'
#
loop_
_entity.id
_entity.type
_entity.pdbx_description
1 polymer ?
#
loop_
_entity_poly.entity_id
_entity_poly.type
_entity_poly.pdbx_seq_one_letter_code
_entity_poly.pdbx_strand_id
1 'polypeptide(L)'
;MSLRTQQKAVVFSGLAFIAMAVLHIPDQIFPHGFDKNAPVQLVTLLIVAALYSIFIALKSERFRFHKIAIYGAAALIASQLISLLASGNLIGSLVGDSGRFVGSISVFALLVTSIFHSQFRFEPFITLVRFYIVAIESVALAGIAQHFNLIEFPGAEGVSATLGNTDFFAAMLGTTFPLILFLALNSSLRGRVILGASGALNIYALYLAGPLQGYLDLAFFVVGIAIYLLRRFIPRPQWALNLRTALGTFAVIIWAEFIFLMPFLGDFIPVLGNDVQVKIRSNFWLAGTRQFSDHLLFGVGPDQYGNNYEQYRTIEDIVKYTNILSNDAHSASVQTLATVGIVGTLAFLFLIALVIRSFLIIWDRRIIDRKSLFALALFVFIYLTNSFVSPITLSHKFIFWAVCGFIVGQVYRLPSRRSERKFSKMALPLLSALILLLVATLFTQAQLNYLSHIERYADDNSVVQEYKASPMLPCFMYFDAELLMASNLGPERAAELSREELANNPRCVAAQIYLTKTAVNRGELPGLKELVYRLYEIAPARNDTISLAMYYANRSGDVKLREALERQMKTLGLVYIPGQLG
;
A
#
# COMPACT_ATOMS: atom_id res chain seq x y z
N MET A 1 26.41 10.91 -13.39
CA MET A 1 26.68 11.58 -12.10
C MET A 1 28.11 11.31 -11.66
N SER A 2 28.84 12.32 -11.11
CA SER A 2 30.13 12.09 -10.47
C SER A 2 29.96 11.26 -9.18
N LEU A 3 31.00 10.55 -8.73
CA LEU A 3 30.93 9.74 -7.51
C LEU A 3 30.57 10.61 -6.29
N ARG A 4 31.20 11.80 -6.16
CA ARG A 4 30.91 12.75 -5.07
C ARG A 4 29.43 13.21 -5.07
N THR A 5 28.84 13.42 -6.25
CA THR A 5 27.42 13.79 -6.36
C THR A 5 26.51 12.61 -5.97
N GLN A 6 26.87 11.39 -6.34
CA GLN A 6 26.13 10.20 -5.93
C GLN A 6 26.20 9.97 -4.42
N GLN A 7 27.35 10.17 -3.79
CA GLN A 7 27.49 10.06 -2.33
C GLN A 7 26.57 11.05 -1.59
N LYS A 8 26.51 12.33 -2.03
CA LYS A 8 25.56 13.30 -1.44
C LYS A 8 24.11 12.87 -1.62
N ALA A 9 23.75 12.38 -2.81
CA ALA A 9 22.41 11.90 -3.10
C ALA A 9 22.03 10.68 -2.25
N VAL A 10 22.97 9.77 -1.99
CA VAL A 10 22.78 8.60 -1.12
C VAL A 10 22.53 9.00 0.32
N VAL A 11 23.30 9.93 0.88
CA VAL A 11 23.09 10.43 2.24
C VAL A 11 21.69 11.01 2.37
N PHE A 12 21.29 11.85 1.40
CA PHE A 12 19.93 12.41 1.39
C PHE A 12 18.85 11.30 1.32
N SER A 13 18.99 10.33 0.39
CA SER A 13 18.07 9.20 0.26
C SER A 13 18.00 8.37 1.53
N GLY A 14 19.15 8.15 2.16
CA GLY A 14 19.26 7.38 3.41
C GLY A 14 18.57 8.09 4.59
N LEU A 15 18.79 9.39 4.75
CA LEU A 15 18.12 10.19 5.78
C LEU A 15 16.61 10.24 5.57
N ALA A 16 16.16 10.37 4.32
CA ALA A 16 14.74 10.32 3.98
C ALA A 16 14.12 8.97 4.35
N PHE A 17 14.84 7.86 4.08
CA PHE A 17 14.37 6.54 4.48
C PHE A 17 14.29 6.39 6.00
N ILE A 18 15.30 6.87 6.74
CA ILE A 18 15.26 6.89 8.21
C ILE A 18 14.04 7.67 8.70
N ALA A 19 13.77 8.85 8.12
CA ALA A 19 12.58 9.63 8.48
C ALA A 19 11.28 8.85 8.22
N MET A 20 11.15 8.19 7.07
CA MET A 20 9.97 7.39 6.74
C MET A 20 9.78 6.18 7.66
N ALA A 21 10.84 5.55 8.15
CA ALA A 21 10.77 4.34 8.95
C ALA A 21 10.65 4.61 10.46
N VAL A 22 11.29 5.68 10.95
CA VAL A 22 11.47 5.94 12.40
C VAL A 22 10.52 7.01 12.93
N LEU A 23 10.14 8.02 12.12
CA LEU A 23 9.24 9.06 12.59
C LEU A 23 7.84 8.49 12.87
N HIS A 24 7.33 8.79 14.03
CA HIS A 24 6.03 8.35 14.51
C HIS A 24 5.16 9.56 14.86
N ILE A 25 3.89 9.51 14.50
CA ILE A 25 2.90 10.53 14.91
C ILE A 25 2.12 9.95 16.10
N PRO A 26 2.05 10.67 17.24
CA PRO A 26 1.32 10.22 18.42
C PRO A 26 -0.16 9.95 18.15
N ASP A 27 -0.75 8.99 18.86
CA ASP A 27 -2.12 8.48 18.68
C ASP A 27 -3.23 9.50 18.90
N GLN A 28 -2.98 10.53 19.66
CA GLN A 28 -3.97 11.62 19.87
C GLN A 28 -4.46 12.21 18.53
N ILE A 29 -3.71 11.93 17.47
CA ILE A 29 -3.88 12.45 16.13
C ILE A 29 -4.57 11.45 15.19
N PHE A 30 -4.43 10.13 15.44
CA PHE A 30 -4.98 9.06 14.59
C PHE A 30 -5.60 7.94 15.43
N PRO A 31 -6.85 8.08 15.85
CA PRO A 31 -7.45 7.12 16.79
C PRO A 31 -7.66 5.70 16.22
N HIS A 32 -7.61 5.50 14.91
CA HIS A 32 -7.99 4.21 14.31
C HIS A 32 -7.13 3.74 13.11
N GLY A 33 -5.90 4.25 12.92
CA GLY A 33 -5.09 3.91 11.74
C GLY A 33 -4.17 2.69 11.96
N PHE A 34 -4.22 1.72 11.05
CA PHE A 34 -3.32 0.57 11.02
C PHE A 34 -1.86 0.93 10.65
N ASP A 35 -1.63 2.04 9.98
CA ASP A 35 -0.30 2.55 9.60
C ASP A 35 -0.18 4.02 10.01
N LYS A 36 0.15 4.23 11.27
CA LYS A 36 0.23 5.56 11.90
C LYS A 36 1.31 6.47 11.31
N ASN A 37 2.25 5.89 10.60
CA ASN A 37 3.31 6.63 9.92
C ASN A 37 2.99 6.96 8.47
N ALA A 38 1.90 6.45 7.92
CA ALA A 38 1.58 6.60 6.50
C ALA A 38 1.54 8.07 6.02
N PRO A 39 0.97 9.03 6.77
CA PRO A 39 1.02 10.45 6.37
C PRO A 39 2.45 10.99 6.27
N VAL A 40 3.30 10.71 7.27
CA VAL A 40 4.71 11.12 7.26
C VAL A 40 5.46 10.45 6.13
N GLN A 41 5.20 9.17 5.90
CA GLN A 41 5.80 8.41 4.80
C GLN A 41 5.41 9.01 3.44
N LEU A 42 4.14 9.36 3.25
CA LEU A 42 3.67 10.00 2.02
C LEU A 42 4.37 11.34 1.79
N VAL A 43 4.28 12.26 2.76
CA VAL A 43 4.87 13.61 2.63
C VAL A 43 6.38 13.52 2.36
N THR A 44 7.09 12.68 3.12
CA THR A 44 8.53 12.49 2.92
C THR A 44 8.84 11.93 1.53
N LEU A 45 8.08 10.93 1.08
CA LEU A 45 8.24 10.33 -0.26
C LEU A 45 8.03 11.38 -1.36
N LEU A 46 6.98 12.20 -1.26
CA LEU A 46 6.67 13.24 -2.25
C LEU A 46 7.75 14.31 -2.31
N ILE A 47 8.21 14.80 -1.16
CA ILE A 47 9.30 15.80 -1.09
C ILE A 47 10.59 15.22 -1.68
N VAL A 48 10.95 14.01 -1.32
CA VAL A 48 12.16 13.34 -1.81
C VAL A 48 12.09 13.12 -3.32
N ALA A 49 10.97 12.64 -3.83
CA ALA A 49 10.78 12.45 -5.26
C ALA A 49 10.79 13.78 -6.03
N ALA A 50 10.24 14.86 -5.44
CA ALA A 50 10.33 16.20 -6.02
C ALA A 50 11.79 16.68 -6.11
N LEU A 51 12.57 16.51 -5.05
CA LEU A 51 14.00 16.86 -5.04
C LEU A 51 14.80 16.02 -6.03
N TYR A 52 14.48 14.72 -6.20
CA TYR A 52 15.06 13.89 -7.26
C TYR A 52 14.71 14.44 -8.65
N SER A 53 13.45 14.85 -8.86
CA SER A 53 13.00 15.42 -10.12
C SER A 53 13.73 16.73 -10.44
N ILE A 54 13.89 17.63 -9.47
CA ILE A 54 14.70 18.85 -9.61
C ILE A 54 16.15 18.50 -9.97
N PHE A 55 16.72 17.52 -9.26
CA PHE A 55 18.09 17.09 -9.53
C PHE A 55 18.24 16.49 -10.94
N ILE A 56 17.27 15.70 -11.39
CA ILE A 56 17.22 15.16 -12.76
C ILE A 56 17.16 16.32 -13.77
N ALA A 57 16.32 17.34 -13.53
CA ALA A 57 16.19 18.50 -14.38
C ALA A 57 17.53 19.25 -14.51
N LEU A 58 18.15 19.61 -13.38
CA LEU A 58 19.40 20.37 -13.31
C LEU A 58 20.61 19.63 -13.89
N LYS A 59 20.58 18.31 -13.94
CA LYS A 59 21.65 17.43 -14.41
C LYS A 59 21.24 16.56 -15.59
N SER A 60 20.21 16.96 -16.33
CA SER A 60 19.56 16.16 -17.39
C SER A 60 20.53 15.61 -18.44
N GLU A 61 21.60 16.34 -18.77
CA GLU A 61 22.63 15.89 -19.70
C GLU A 61 23.42 14.65 -19.22
N ARG A 62 23.40 14.39 -17.92
CA ARG A 62 24.12 13.26 -17.28
C ARG A 62 23.25 12.05 -17.02
N PHE A 63 21.93 12.20 -17.13
CA PHE A 63 20.98 11.10 -16.95
C PHE A 63 20.80 10.34 -18.26
N ARG A 64 20.88 9.03 -18.18
CA ARG A 64 20.79 8.15 -19.34
C ARG A 64 19.69 7.12 -19.09
N PHE A 65 18.72 7.09 -19.97
CA PHE A 65 17.59 6.19 -19.86
C PHE A 65 17.48 5.36 -21.15
N HIS A 66 17.25 4.08 -20.97
CA HIS A 66 16.95 3.20 -22.09
C HIS A 66 15.48 3.34 -22.50
N LYS A 67 15.21 3.34 -23.81
CA LYS A 67 13.84 3.52 -24.34
C LYS A 67 12.83 2.54 -23.71
N ILE A 68 13.20 1.29 -23.49
CA ILE A 68 12.33 0.27 -22.92
C ILE A 68 11.90 0.60 -21.48
N ALA A 69 12.80 1.14 -20.66
CA ALA A 69 12.47 1.59 -19.31
C ALA A 69 11.57 2.82 -19.33
N ILE A 70 11.81 3.76 -20.28
CA ILE A 70 10.93 4.92 -20.47
C ILE A 70 9.53 4.50 -20.91
N TYR A 71 9.40 3.54 -21.83
CA TYR A 71 8.09 3.05 -22.28
C TYR A 71 7.34 2.33 -21.14
N GLY A 72 8.05 1.52 -20.33
CA GLY A 72 7.44 0.89 -19.15
C GLY A 72 6.95 1.90 -18.12
N ALA A 73 7.77 2.92 -17.85
CA ALA A 73 7.40 4.01 -16.95
C ALA A 73 6.19 4.79 -17.49
N ALA A 74 6.20 5.13 -18.78
CA ALA A 74 5.10 5.85 -19.43
C ALA A 74 3.81 5.02 -19.44
N ALA A 75 3.89 3.72 -19.71
CA ALA A 75 2.74 2.82 -19.67
C ALA A 75 2.14 2.74 -18.25
N LEU A 76 2.98 2.64 -17.22
CA LEU A 76 2.50 2.65 -15.83
C LEU A 76 1.82 3.98 -15.48
N ILE A 77 2.44 5.13 -15.81
CA ILE A 77 1.86 6.46 -15.55
C ILE A 77 0.52 6.59 -16.28
N ALA A 78 0.47 6.22 -17.57
CA ALA A 78 -0.74 6.31 -18.37
C ALA A 78 -1.86 5.44 -17.79
N SER A 79 -1.55 4.20 -17.38
CA SER A 79 -2.55 3.31 -16.76
C SER A 79 -3.08 3.87 -15.44
N GLN A 80 -2.21 4.43 -14.60
CA GLN A 80 -2.61 5.08 -13.34
C GLN A 80 -3.52 6.30 -13.60
N LEU A 81 -3.18 7.13 -14.58
CA LEU A 81 -3.97 8.31 -14.93
C LEU A 81 -5.35 7.92 -15.50
N ILE A 82 -5.41 6.91 -16.37
CA ILE A 82 -6.68 6.45 -16.94
C ILE A 82 -7.56 5.85 -15.83
N SER A 83 -7.00 5.01 -14.97
CA SER A 83 -7.73 4.43 -13.84
C SER A 83 -8.22 5.51 -12.87
N LEU A 84 -7.38 6.51 -12.55
CA LEU A 84 -7.75 7.67 -11.73
C LEU A 84 -8.93 8.44 -12.32
N LEU A 85 -8.91 8.72 -13.62
CA LEU A 85 -10.01 9.43 -14.31
C LEU A 85 -11.30 8.60 -14.36
N ALA A 86 -11.20 7.27 -14.37
CA ALA A 86 -12.34 6.36 -14.38
C ALA A 86 -12.93 6.07 -12.99
N SER A 87 -12.26 6.46 -11.91
CA SER A 87 -12.58 6.04 -10.53
C SER A 87 -13.84 6.69 -9.93
N GLY A 88 -14.30 7.84 -10.47
CA GLY A 88 -15.37 8.64 -9.84
C GLY A 88 -14.95 9.37 -8.55
N ASN A 89 -13.75 9.10 -8.00
CA ASN A 89 -13.16 9.80 -6.85
C ASN A 89 -11.71 10.19 -7.18
N LEU A 90 -11.54 11.35 -7.83
CA LEU A 90 -10.24 11.78 -8.36
C LEU A 90 -9.20 12.00 -7.28
N ILE A 91 -9.56 12.70 -6.21
CA ILE A 91 -8.60 13.07 -5.15
C ILE A 91 -8.28 11.88 -4.27
N GLY A 92 -9.27 11.09 -3.86
CA GLY A 92 -9.04 9.85 -3.14
C GLY A 92 -8.19 8.86 -3.95
N SER A 93 -8.40 8.74 -5.26
CA SER A 93 -7.55 7.90 -6.13
C SER A 93 -6.16 8.48 -6.37
N LEU A 94 -6.00 9.81 -6.32
CA LEU A 94 -4.71 10.47 -6.44
C LEU A 94 -3.84 10.24 -5.20
N VAL A 95 -4.37 10.53 -4.03
CA VAL A 95 -3.65 10.47 -2.74
C VAL A 95 -3.66 9.06 -2.17
N GLY A 96 -4.79 8.40 -2.23
CA GLY A 96 -5.05 7.08 -1.66
C GLY A 96 -6.05 7.15 -0.52
N ASP A 97 -6.94 6.17 -0.45
CA ASP A 97 -8.10 6.14 0.44
C ASP A 97 -8.03 4.99 1.48
N SER A 98 -6.99 4.16 1.38
CA SER A 98 -6.79 3.02 2.28
C SER A 98 -6.23 3.39 3.66
N GLY A 99 -5.92 4.67 3.88
CA GLY A 99 -5.15 5.11 5.05
C GLY A 99 -3.66 4.75 4.99
N ARG A 100 -3.22 4.10 3.90
CA ARG A 100 -1.80 3.83 3.59
C ARG A 100 -1.27 4.76 2.50
N PHE A 101 -2.15 5.56 1.91
CA PHE A 101 -1.84 6.58 0.90
C PHE A 101 -1.06 6.03 -0.29
N VAL A 102 -1.51 4.90 -0.84
CA VAL A 102 -0.88 4.23 -1.99
C VAL A 102 -1.56 4.58 -3.32
N GLY A 103 -2.18 5.75 -3.41
CA GLY A 103 -2.78 6.28 -4.63
C GLY A 103 -1.78 6.54 -5.75
N SER A 104 -2.27 7.06 -6.88
CA SER A 104 -1.46 7.28 -8.09
C SER A 104 -0.22 8.13 -7.86
N ILE A 105 -0.30 9.13 -6.96
CA ILE A 105 0.83 10.03 -6.67
C ILE A 105 1.99 9.30 -5.99
N SER A 106 1.69 8.34 -5.11
CA SER A 106 2.70 7.51 -4.45
C SER A 106 3.41 6.60 -5.46
N VAL A 107 2.66 5.97 -6.37
CA VAL A 107 3.22 5.15 -7.46
C VAL A 107 4.13 6.00 -8.34
N PHE A 108 3.70 7.22 -8.68
CA PHE A 108 4.51 8.15 -9.44
C PHE A 108 5.80 8.55 -8.71
N ALA A 109 5.73 8.87 -7.42
CA ALA A 109 6.88 9.22 -6.60
C ALA A 109 7.87 8.04 -6.45
N LEU A 110 7.36 6.82 -6.28
CA LEU A 110 8.18 5.59 -6.25
C LEU A 110 8.86 5.33 -7.59
N LEU A 111 8.18 5.59 -8.71
CA LEU A 111 8.77 5.49 -10.04
C LEU A 111 9.91 6.51 -10.23
N VAL A 112 9.72 7.75 -9.80
CA VAL A 112 10.78 8.78 -9.79
C VAL A 112 11.97 8.32 -8.95
N THR A 113 11.70 7.74 -7.78
CA THR A 113 12.73 7.12 -6.90
C THR A 113 13.50 6.03 -7.64
N SER A 114 12.82 5.11 -8.31
CA SER A 114 13.44 4.05 -9.11
C SER A 114 14.31 4.62 -10.23
N ILE A 115 13.79 5.59 -10.99
CA ILE A 115 14.50 6.28 -12.07
C ILE A 115 15.77 6.95 -11.54
N PHE A 116 15.70 7.60 -10.38
CA PHE A 116 16.84 8.26 -9.77
C PHE A 116 17.92 7.25 -9.35
N HIS A 117 17.54 6.18 -8.65
CA HIS A 117 18.46 5.14 -8.17
C HIS A 117 19.04 4.29 -9.31
N SER A 118 18.40 4.26 -10.48
CA SER A 118 18.96 3.62 -11.67
C SER A 118 20.30 4.23 -12.12
N GLN A 119 20.62 5.43 -11.66
CA GLN A 119 21.87 6.12 -11.97
C GLN A 119 23.03 5.82 -11.00
N PHE A 120 22.75 5.09 -9.91
CA PHE A 120 23.76 4.81 -8.90
C PHE A 120 24.77 3.76 -9.38
N ARG A 121 26.02 3.97 -9.01
CA ARG A 121 27.06 2.95 -9.08
C ARG A 121 26.95 2.02 -7.87
N PHE A 122 27.68 0.92 -7.93
CA PHE A 122 27.64 -0.12 -6.91
C PHE A 122 27.98 0.39 -5.50
N GLU A 123 29.07 1.16 -5.35
CA GLU A 123 29.52 1.66 -4.05
C GLU A 123 28.54 2.64 -3.37
N PRO A 124 28.02 3.68 -4.06
CA PRO A 124 26.96 4.51 -3.50
C PRO A 124 25.71 3.69 -3.12
N PHE A 125 25.38 2.66 -3.88
CA PHE A 125 24.24 1.81 -3.57
C PHE A 125 24.46 0.99 -2.28
N ILE A 126 25.68 0.44 -2.06
CA ILE A 126 26.04 -0.19 -0.78
C ILE A 126 25.82 0.78 0.40
N THR A 127 26.20 2.04 0.24
CA THR A 127 25.99 3.05 1.28
C THR A 127 24.50 3.31 1.55
N LEU A 128 23.65 3.32 0.51
CA LEU A 128 22.20 3.43 0.68
C LEU A 128 21.64 2.25 1.49
N VAL A 129 22.06 1.03 1.16
CA VAL A 129 21.61 -0.17 1.90
C VAL A 129 22.10 -0.13 3.36
N ARG A 130 23.27 0.45 3.66
CA ARG A 130 23.70 0.68 5.06
C ARG A 130 22.75 1.60 5.81
N PHE A 131 22.32 2.71 5.23
CA PHE A 131 21.31 3.59 5.84
C PHE A 131 19.99 2.85 6.07
N TYR A 132 19.59 2.01 5.11
CA TYR A 132 18.42 1.16 5.28
C TYR A 132 18.55 0.25 6.51
N ILE A 133 19.66 -0.49 6.63
CA ILE A 133 19.88 -1.38 7.79
C ILE A 133 19.88 -0.58 9.10
N VAL A 134 20.54 0.58 9.16
CA VAL A 134 20.53 1.43 10.37
C VAL A 134 19.11 1.82 10.77
N ALA A 135 18.28 2.21 9.81
CA ALA A 135 16.88 2.57 10.09
C ALA A 135 16.10 1.35 10.62
N ILE A 136 16.25 0.19 10.01
CA ILE A 136 15.55 -1.04 10.44
C ILE A 136 16.00 -1.49 11.83
N GLU A 137 17.30 -1.42 12.12
CA GLU A 137 17.81 -1.71 13.46
C GLU A 137 17.26 -0.75 14.51
N SER A 138 17.10 0.53 14.15
CA SER A 138 16.44 1.51 15.04
C SER A 138 14.98 1.13 15.32
N VAL A 139 14.24 0.70 14.29
CA VAL A 139 12.86 0.21 14.43
C VAL A 139 12.81 -1.11 15.22
N ALA A 140 13.77 -2.03 15.00
CA ALA A 140 13.86 -3.27 15.75
C ALA A 140 14.12 -3.02 17.25
N LEU A 141 15.06 -2.12 17.56
CA LEU A 141 15.33 -1.71 18.95
C LEU A 141 14.12 -1.05 19.60
N ALA A 142 13.39 -0.20 18.87
CA ALA A 142 12.15 0.40 19.36
C ALA A 142 11.08 -0.66 19.65
N GLY A 143 10.93 -1.69 18.81
CA GLY A 143 10.02 -2.81 19.08
C GLY A 143 10.42 -3.64 20.28
N ILE A 144 11.71 -3.90 20.48
CA ILE A 144 12.22 -4.57 21.67
C ILE A 144 11.95 -3.73 22.93
N ALA A 145 12.23 -2.42 22.87
CA ALA A 145 11.94 -1.49 23.96
C ALA A 145 10.44 -1.42 24.27
N GLN A 146 9.58 -1.46 23.27
CA GLN A 146 8.12 -1.55 23.41
C GLN A 146 7.71 -2.83 24.15
N HIS A 147 8.26 -3.97 23.79
CA HIS A 147 7.97 -5.26 24.45
C HIS A 147 8.27 -5.22 25.96
N PHE A 148 9.35 -4.55 26.36
CA PHE A 148 9.73 -4.39 27.77
C PHE A 148 9.09 -3.17 28.46
N ASN A 149 8.12 -2.53 27.83
CA ASN A 149 7.44 -1.32 28.34
C ASN A 149 8.39 -0.15 28.66
N LEU A 150 9.52 -0.06 27.95
CA LEU A 150 10.45 1.06 28.04
C LEU A 150 10.04 2.25 27.18
N ILE A 151 9.28 1.98 26.12
CA ILE A 151 8.69 2.95 25.20
C ILE A 151 7.26 2.50 24.92
N GLU A 152 6.31 3.42 24.96
CA GLU A 152 4.93 3.17 24.56
C GLU A 152 4.68 3.73 23.16
N PHE A 153 4.03 2.92 22.33
CA PHE A 153 3.45 3.34 21.06
C PHE A 153 1.92 3.21 21.20
N PRO A 154 1.22 4.28 21.63
CA PRO A 154 -0.20 4.23 21.89
C PRO A 154 -0.99 3.68 20.69
N GLY A 155 -1.99 2.79 20.93
CA GLY A 155 -2.82 2.13 19.93
C GLY A 155 -2.09 1.20 18.96
N ALA A 156 -0.83 0.87 19.23
CA ALA A 156 -0.12 -0.17 18.49
C ALA A 156 -0.65 -1.56 18.89
N GLU A 157 -0.95 -2.38 17.90
CA GLU A 157 -1.30 -3.78 18.13
C GLU A 157 -0.03 -4.59 18.37
N GLY A 158 0.18 -5.08 19.59
CA GLY A 158 1.35 -5.90 19.94
C GLY A 158 2.68 -5.18 19.75
N VAL A 159 3.77 -5.94 19.49
CA VAL A 159 5.10 -5.39 19.23
C VAL A 159 5.22 -4.98 17.77
N SER A 160 5.01 -3.72 17.49
CA SER A 160 4.99 -3.16 16.12
C SER A 160 5.88 -1.93 15.93
N ALA A 161 6.51 -1.46 17.00
CA ALA A 161 7.36 -0.26 17.01
C ALA A 161 6.64 0.96 16.39
N THR A 162 7.36 1.71 15.57
CA THR A 162 6.85 2.89 14.86
C THR A 162 5.86 2.56 13.73
N LEU A 163 5.71 1.29 13.34
CA LEU A 163 4.90 0.90 12.19
C LEU A 163 3.43 0.65 12.53
N GLY A 164 3.09 0.58 13.83
CA GLY A 164 1.72 0.50 14.33
C GLY A 164 1.02 -0.85 14.15
N ASN A 165 1.59 -1.76 13.34
CA ASN A 165 1.03 -3.09 13.07
C ASN A 165 2.14 -4.15 13.07
N THR A 166 1.89 -5.27 13.74
CA THR A 166 2.85 -6.39 13.91
C THR A 166 3.23 -7.04 12.58
N ASP A 167 2.28 -7.16 11.64
CA ASP A 167 2.55 -7.75 10.31
C ASP A 167 3.52 -6.88 9.50
N PHE A 168 3.37 -5.54 9.53
CA PHE A 168 4.29 -4.62 8.85
C PHE A 168 5.68 -4.65 9.45
N PHE A 169 5.76 -4.73 10.77
CA PHE A 169 7.02 -4.83 11.49
C PHE A 169 7.74 -6.14 11.14
N ALA A 170 7.04 -7.28 11.20
CA ALA A 170 7.59 -8.58 10.86
C ALA A 170 8.02 -8.67 9.39
N ALA A 171 7.21 -8.14 8.46
CA ALA A 171 7.56 -8.08 7.03
C ALA A 171 8.82 -7.25 6.77
N MET A 172 8.96 -6.11 7.44
CA MET A 172 10.14 -5.26 7.29
C MET A 172 11.41 -5.94 7.83
N LEU A 173 11.34 -6.59 8.99
CA LEU A 173 12.44 -7.36 9.55
C LEU A 173 12.81 -8.56 8.67
N GLY A 174 11.81 -9.34 8.22
CA GLY A 174 12.01 -10.55 7.43
C GLY A 174 12.68 -10.28 6.09
N THR A 175 12.22 -9.27 5.37
CA THR A 175 12.81 -8.88 4.07
C THR A 175 14.21 -8.26 4.21
N THR A 176 14.64 -7.88 5.40
CA THR A 176 15.95 -7.26 5.64
C THR A 176 17.09 -8.27 5.61
N PHE A 177 16.89 -9.56 5.92
CA PHE A 177 17.96 -10.57 5.95
C PHE A 177 18.79 -10.68 4.67
N PRO A 178 18.20 -10.67 3.45
CA PRO A 178 19.00 -10.66 2.22
C PRO A 178 19.86 -9.40 2.05
N LEU A 179 19.42 -8.25 2.54
CA LEU A 179 20.20 -7.01 2.49
C LEU A 179 21.33 -6.99 3.51
N ILE A 180 21.14 -7.59 4.69
CA ILE A 180 22.22 -7.86 5.65
C ILE A 180 23.27 -8.77 4.99
N LEU A 181 22.85 -9.86 4.33
CA LEU A 181 23.75 -10.74 3.60
C LEU A 181 24.49 -9.97 2.48
N PHE A 182 23.78 -9.15 1.70
CA PHE A 182 24.40 -8.32 0.67
C PHE A 182 25.52 -7.43 1.24
N LEU A 183 25.26 -6.76 2.36
CA LEU A 183 26.27 -5.92 3.01
C LEU A 183 27.42 -6.76 3.59
N ALA A 184 27.14 -7.91 4.19
CA ALA A 184 28.15 -8.79 4.76
C ALA A 184 29.12 -9.31 3.70
N LEU A 185 28.62 -9.64 2.49
CA LEU A 185 29.45 -10.05 1.36
C LEU A 185 30.39 -8.94 0.86
N ASN A 186 30.02 -7.67 1.11
CA ASN A 186 30.77 -6.47 0.67
C ASN A 186 31.45 -5.73 1.84
N SER A 187 31.68 -6.41 2.97
CA SER A 187 32.26 -5.82 4.19
C SER A 187 33.51 -6.55 4.66
N SER A 188 34.34 -5.85 5.44
CA SER A 188 35.47 -6.42 6.19
C SER A 188 34.97 -7.41 7.25
N LEU A 189 35.89 -8.18 7.87
CA LEU A 189 35.54 -9.13 8.92
C LEU A 189 34.82 -8.47 10.11
N ARG A 190 35.28 -7.29 10.56
CA ARG A 190 34.58 -6.50 11.59
C ARG A 190 33.16 -6.12 11.16
N GLY A 191 32.97 -5.67 9.90
CA GLY A 191 31.66 -5.37 9.34
C GLY A 191 30.75 -6.59 9.30
N ARG A 192 31.27 -7.78 8.99
CA ARG A 192 30.51 -9.04 9.02
C ARG A 192 30.02 -9.41 10.40
N VAL A 193 30.87 -9.21 11.42
CA VAL A 193 30.47 -9.46 12.82
C VAL A 193 29.34 -8.53 13.26
N ILE A 194 29.45 -7.23 12.94
CA ILE A 194 28.38 -6.25 13.23
C ILE A 194 27.08 -6.63 12.51
N LEU A 195 27.15 -7.00 11.24
CA LEU A 195 25.98 -7.41 10.47
C LEU A 195 25.41 -8.76 10.92
N GLY A 196 26.24 -9.64 11.47
CA GLY A 196 25.76 -10.86 12.13
C GLY A 196 24.99 -10.55 13.41
N ALA A 197 25.47 -9.60 14.23
CA ALA A 197 24.74 -9.11 15.39
C ALA A 197 23.41 -8.42 15.00
N SER A 198 23.40 -7.64 13.92
CA SER A 198 22.20 -7.05 13.30
C SER A 198 21.18 -8.14 12.92
N GLY A 199 21.61 -9.19 12.23
CA GLY A 199 20.74 -10.33 11.91
C GLY A 199 20.17 -11.03 13.15
N ALA A 200 20.97 -11.20 14.21
CA ALA A 200 20.50 -11.77 15.48
C ALA A 200 19.48 -10.86 16.18
N LEU A 201 19.70 -9.54 16.14
CA LEU A 201 18.76 -8.55 16.67
C LEU A 201 17.42 -8.63 15.95
N ASN A 202 17.42 -8.72 14.61
CA ASN A 202 16.21 -8.85 13.81
C ASN A 202 15.47 -10.16 14.10
N ILE A 203 16.17 -11.29 14.28
CA ILE A 203 15.55 -12.56 14.68
C ILE A 203 14.87 -12.41 16.04
N TYR A 204 15.52 -11.77 17.00
CA TYR A 204 14.97 -11.57 18.34
C TYR A 204 13.74 -10.64 18.30
N ALA A 205 13.83 -9.52 17.59
CA ALA A 205 12.69 -8.61 17.41
C ALA A 205 11.51 -9.30 16.71
N LEU A 206 11.79 -10.14 15.71
CA LEU A 206 10.79 -10.93 15.00
C LEU A 206 10.11 -11.96 15.92
N TYR A 207 10.89 -12.60 16.80
CA TYR A 207 10.35 -13.51 17.81
C TYR A 207 9.38 -12.80 18.76
N LEU A 208 9.72 -11.60 19.22
CA LEU A 208 8.86 -10.79 20.09
C LEU A 208 7.60 -10.29 19.38
N ALA A 209 7.68 -10.02 18.08
CA ALA A 209 6.55 -9.55 17.27
C ALA A 209 5.51 -10.65 17.04
N GLY A 210 5.93 -11.87 16.76
CA GLY A 210 5.10 -13.07 16.65
C GLY A 210 4.48 -13.42 15.29
N PRO A 211 4.24 -12.51 14.30
CA PRO A 211 3.54 -12.86 13.07
C PRO A 211 4.23 -13.94 12.24
N LEU A 212 3.45 -14.91 11.76
CA LEU A 212 3.93 -16.02 10.92
C LEU A 212 4.64 -15.55 9.65
N GLN A 213 4.22 -14.44 9.09
CA GLN A 213 4.76 -13.86 7.86
C GLN A 213 6.28 -13.64 7.94
N GLY A 214 6.77 -13.05 9.04
CA GLY A 214 8.21 -12.82 9.21
C GLY A 214 9.02 -14.11 9.35
N TYR A 215 8.46 -15.16 9.98
CA TYR A 215 9.09 -16.48 10.03
C TYR A 215 9.15 -17.15 8.66
N LEU A 216 8.13 -16.97 7.82
CA LEU A 216 8.14 -17.44 6.44
C LEU A 216 9.22 -16.75 5.62
N ASP A 217 9.44 -15.45 5.81
CA ASP A 217 10.52 -14.71 5.15
C ASP A 217 11.90 -15.22 5.55
N LEU A 218 12.10 -15.47 6.84
CA LEU A 218 13.32 -16.08 7.35
C LEU A 218 13.51 -17.49 6.77
N ALA A 219 12.46 -18.29 6.69
CA ALA A 219 12.51 -19.61 6.07
C ALA A 219 12.88 -19.53 4.59
N PHE A 220 12.26 -18.63 3.81
CA PHE A 220 12.63 -18.40 2.40
C PHE A 220 14.08 -17.93 2.26
N PHE A 221 14.57 -17.11 3.17
CA PHE A 221 15.96 -16.69 3.20
C PHE A 221 16.89 -17.89 3.40
N VAL A 222 16.65 -18.73 4.41
CA VAL A 222 17.47 -19.92 4.72
C VAL A 222 17.41 -20.93 3.57
N VAL A 223 16.22 -21.24 3.05
CA VAL A 223 16.03 -22.14 1.90
C VAL A 223 16.73 -21.60 0.66
N GLY A 224 16.61 -20.31 0.38
CA GLY A 224 17.31 -19.66 -0.72
C GLY A 224 18.83 -19.83 -0.63
N ILE A 225 19.42 -19.61 0.56
CA ILE A 225 20.85 -19.86 0.78
C ILE A 225 21.20 -21.35 0.57
N ALA A 226 20.41 -22.27 1.11
CA ALA A 226 20.63 -23.69 0.95
C ALA A 226 20.63 -24.08 -0.55
N ILE A 227 19.64 -23.64 -1.32
CA ILE A 227 19.59 -23.86 -2.78
C ILE A 227 20.81 -23.26 -3.48
N TYR A 228 21.23 -22.04 -3.09
CA TYR A 228 22.43 -21.41 -3.66
C TYR A 228 23.71 -22.22 -3.39
N LEU A 229 23.86 -22.80 -2.21
CA LEU A 229 25.00 -23.62 -1.84
C LEU A 229 24.95 -25.00 -2.53
N LEU A 230 23.79 -25.66 -2.49
CA LEU A 230 23.58 -27.00 -3.09
C LEU A 230 23.75 -27.02 -4.61
N ARG A 231 23.54 -25.89 -5.29
CA ARG A 231 23.77 -25.81 -6.76
C ARG A 231 25.19 -26.21 -7.20
N ARG A 232 26.17 -26.20 -6.27
CA ARG A 232 27.55 -26.64 -6.56
C ARG A 232 27.63 -28.14 -6.86
N PHE A 233 26.70 -28.92 -6.31
CA PHE A 233 26.62 -30.36 -6.42
C PHE A 233 25.74 -30.84 -7.59
N ILE A 234 25.01 -29.92 -8.23
CA ILE A 234 24.11 -30.24 -9.36
C ILE A 234 24.87 -30.06 -10.67
N PRO A 235 25.08 -31.14 -11.47
CA PRO A 235 25.70 -31.07 -12.81
C PRO A 235 24.91 -30.11 -13.72
N ARG A 236 25.62 -29.33 -14.52
CA ARG A 236 25.02 -28.28 -15.37
C ARG A 236 25.03 -28.68 -16.85
N PRO A 237 24.00 -29.33 -17.41
CA PRO A 237 23.86 -29.44 -18.84
C PRO A 237 23.47 -28.09 -19.46
N GLN A 238 23.91 -27.84 -20.70
CA GLN A 238 23.65 -26.56 -21.41
C GLN A 238 22.15 -26.24 -21.60
N TRP A 239 21.29 -27.28 -21.75
CA TRP A 239 19.83 -27.10 -21.79
C TRP A 239 19.22 -26.56 -20.49
N ALA A 240 19.92 -26.67 -19.37
CA ALA A 240 19.45 -26.14 -18.07
C ALA A 240 19.38 -24.60 -18.02
N LEU A 241 20.00 -23.85 -18.95
CA LEU A 241 19.93 -22.40 -18.99
C LEU A 241 18.55 -21.91 -19.48
N ASN A 242 18.04 -22.55 -20.55
CA ASN A 242 16.69 -22.29 -21.10
C ASN A 242 15.62 -22.83 -20.14
N LEU A 243 15.88 -23.96 -19.49
CA LEU A 243 15.01 -24.54 -18.47
C LEU A 243 14.93 -23.67 -17.22
N ARG A 244 16.02 -23.01 -16.81
CA ARG A 244 16.02 -22.06 -15.67
C ARG A 244 15.15 -20.85 -15.90
N THR A 245 15.22 -20.26 -17.08
CA THR A 245 14.36 -19.14 -17.46
C THR A 245 12.92 -19.62 -17.52
N ALA A 246 12.66 -20.76 -18.11
CA ALA A 246 11.34 -21.36 -18.18
C ALA A 246 10.81 -21.75 -16.79
N LEU A 247 11.61 -22.40 -15.95
CA LEU A 247 11.22 -22.78 -14.58
C LEU A 247 11.07 -21.55 -13.67
N GLY A 248 11.92 -20.54 -13.81
CA GLY A 248 11.77 -19.28 -13.08
C GLY A 248 10.49 -18.54 -13.47
N THR A 249 10.22 -18.44 -14.77
CA THR A 249 8.96 -17.85 -15.29
C THR A 249 7.75 -18.69 -14.86
N PHE A 250 7.85 -20.02 -14.95
CA PHE A 250 6.81 -20.95 -14.55
C PHE A 250 6.58 -20.92 -13.02
N ALA A 251 7.63 -20.83 -12.21
CA ALA A 251 7.52 -20.66 -10.76
C ALA A 251 6.83 -19.34 -10.38
N VAL A 252 7.12 -18.25 -11.09
CA VAL A 252 6.43 -16.97 -10.90
C VAL A 252 4.96 -17.06 -11.34
N ILE A 253 4.67 -17.76 -12.42
CA ILE A 253 3.29 -17.97 -12.90
C ILE A 253 2.52 -18.88 -11.94
N ILE A 254 3.08 -20.05 -11.56
CA ILE A 254 2.43 -20.96 -10.59
C ILE A 254 2.23 -20.25 -9.26
N TRP A 255 3.19 -19.46 -8.86
CA TRP A 255 3.10 -18.74 -7.61
C TRP A 255 2.04 -17.61 -7.66
N ALA A 256 1.93 -16.90 -8.79
CA ALA A 256 0.82 -15.98 -9.04
C ALA A 256 -0.53 -16.73 -9.08
N GLU A 257 -0.62 -17.86 -9.75
CA GLU A 257 -1.82 -18.71 -9.78
C GLU A 257 -2.12 -19.33 -8.42
N PHE A 258 -1.11 -19.77 -7.66
CA PHE A 258 -1.30 -20.29 -6.29
C PHE A 258 -2.00 -19.28 -5.39
N ILE A 259 -1.70 -18.00 -5.53
CA ILE A 259 -2.37 -16.94 -4.79
C ILE A 259 -3.82 -16.75 -5.23
N PHE A 260 -4.09 -16.82 -6.54
CA PHE A 260 -5.45 -16.82 -7.06
C PHE A 260 -6.24 -18.07 -6.68
N LEU A 261 -5.56 -19.20 -6.49
CA LEU A 261 -6.16 -20.48 -6.12
C LEU A 261 -6.27 -20.67 -4.60
N MET A 262 -5.56 -19.88 -3.78
CA MET A 262 -5.59 -20.03 -2.31
C MET A 262 -7.00 -20.03 -1.69
N PRO A 263 -7.96 -19.20 -2.14
CA PRO A 263 -9.35 -19.29 -1.65
C PRO A 263 -9.99 -20.65 -1.87
N PHE A 264 -9.59 -21.37 -2.93
CA PHE A 264 -10.09 -22.70 -3.27
C PHE A 264 -9.23 -23.83 -2.68
N LEU A 265 -7.96 -23.57 -2.40
CA LEU A 265 -7.04 -24.55 -1.79
C LEU A 265 -7.28 -24.73 -0.29
N GLY A 266 -7.90 -23.77 0.38
CA GLY A 266 -8.31 -23.88 1.77
C GLY A 266 -9.24 -25.09 2.03
N ASP A 267 -10.06 -25.45 1.05
CA ASP A 267 -10.93 -26.63 1.11
C ASP A 267 -10.15 -27.95 0.92
N PHE A 268 -9.00 -27.92 0.24
CA PHE A 268 -8.16 -29.09 -0.02
C PHE A 268 -7.03 -29.30 1.00
N ILE A 269 -6.61 -28.22 1.69
CA ILE A 269 -5.54 -28.26 2.68
C ILE A 269 -6.13 -27.89 4.05
N PRO A 270 -6.51 -28.88 4.90
CA PRO A 270 -7.24 -28.63 6.14
C PRO A 270 -6.51 -27.68 7.11
N VAL A 271 -5.18 -27.66 7.09
CA VAL A 271 -4.37 -26.75 7.94
C VAL A 271 -4.60 -25.30 7.55
N LEU A 272 -4.70 -24.99 6.26
CA LEU A 272 -4.98 -23.63 5.76
C LEU A 272 -6.48 -23.33 5.84
N GLY A 273 -7.34 -24.30 5.52
CA GLY A 273 -8.79 -24.14 5.53
C GLY A 273 -9.40 -23.87 6.91
N ASN A 274 -8.70 -24.21 8.00
CA ASN A 274 -9.17 -23.96 9.36
C ASN A 274 -8.60 -22.68 10.00
N ASP A 275 -7.59 -22.06 9.38
CA ASP A 275 -7.03 -20.81 9.88
C ASP A 275 -7.99 -19.64 9.61
N VAL A 276 -8.36 -18.92 10.68
CA VAL A 276 -9.30 -17.78 10.61
C VAL A 276 -8.73 -16.64 9.74
N GLN A 277 -7.44 -16.38 9.82
CA GLN A 277 -6.79 -15.32 9.06
C GLN A 277 -6.77 -15.63 7.55
N VAL A 278 -6.57 -16.90 7.20
CA VAL A 278 -6.66 -17.35 5.80
C VAL A 278 -8.08 -17.19 5.27
N LYS A 279 -9.11 -17.55 6.06
CA LYS A 279 -10.52 -17.38 5.70
C LYS A 279 -10.90 -15.91 5.50
N ILE A 280 -10.50 -15.04 6.40
CA ILE A 280 -10.75 -13.60 6.29
C ILE A 280 -10.08 -13.04 5.02
N ARG A 281 -8.80 -13.37 4.78
CA ARG A 281 -8.10 -12.93 3.56
C ARG A 281 -8.71 -13.49 2.28
N SER A 282 -9.22 -14.72 2.30
CA SER A 282 -9.92 -15.29 1.12
C SER A 282 -11.17 -14.49 0.76
N ASN A 283 -11.92 -13.98 1.75
CA ASN A 283 -13.05 -13.09 1.51
C ASN A 283 -12.61 -11.74 0.91
N PHE A 284 -11.48 -11.18 1.38
CA PHE A 284 -10.92 -9.97 0.78
C PHE A 284 -10.53 -10.20 -0.69
N TRP A 285 -9.90 -11.33 -0.99
CA TRP A 285 -9.52 -11.67 -2.37
C TRP A 285 -10.75 -11.88 -3.25
N LEU A 286 -11.78 -12.54 -2.74
CA LEU A 286 -13.02 -12.76 -3.47
C LEU A 286 -13.73 -11.44 -3.77
N ALA A 287 -13.81 -10.52 -2.80
CA ALA A 287 -14.36 -9.18 -3.02
C ALA A 287 -13.54 -8.41 -4.08
N GLY A 288 -12.21 -8.46 -4.01
CA GLY A 288 -11.35 -7.83 -5.02
C GLY A 288 -11.48 -8.43 -6.42
N THR A 289 -11.66 -9.75 -6.50
CA THR A 289 -11.90 -10.43 -7.78
C THR A 289 -13.24 -10.02 -8.39
N ARG A 290 -14.27 -9.82 -7.59
CA ARG A 290 -15.57 -9.31 -8.04
C ARG A 290 -15.47 -7.85 -8.50
N GLN A 291 -14.75 -6.99 -7.74
CA GLN A 291 -14.45 -5.61 -8.18
C GLN A 291 -13.77 -5.61 -9.55
N PHE A 292 -12.77 -6.49 -9.74
CA PHE A 292 -12.09 -6.65 -11.02
C PHE A 292 -13.04 -7.13 -12.12
N SER A 293 -13.93 -8.10 -11.85
CA SER A 293 -14.88 -8.61 -12.84
C SER A 293 -15.78 -7.52 -13.40
N ASP A 294 -16.22 -6.59 -12.54
CA ASP A 294 -17.11 -5.49 -12.93
C ASP A 294 -16.34 -4.33 -13.57
N HIS A 295 -15.04 -4.20 -13.29
CA HIS A 295 -14.18 -3.12 -13.76
C HIS A 295 -12.89 -3.62 -14.46
N LEU A 296 -13.04 -4.55 -15.41
CA LEU A 296 -11.94 -5.31 -16.05
C LEU A 296 -10.77 -4.46 -16.56
N LEU A 297 -11.04 -3.36 -17.26
CA LEU A 297 -10.00 -2.62 -17.98
C LEU A 297 -9.15 -1.73 -17.06
N PHE A 298 -9.80 -0.94 -16.19
CA PHE A 298 -9.16 0.13 -15.43
C PHE A 298 -9.35 0.04 -13.92
N GLY A 299 -10.08 -0.98 -13.45
CA GLY A 299 -10.37 -1.16 -12.03
C GLY A 299 -11.31 -0.09 -11.46
N VAL A 300 -11.51 -0.12 -10.15
CA VAL A 300 -12.36 0.83 -9.41
C VAL A 300 -11.67 2.17 -9.11
N GLY A 301 -10.41 2.30 -9.46
CA GLY A 301 -9.57 3.46 -9.18
C GLY A 301 -8.40 3.11 -8.24
N PRO A 302 -7.23 3.76 -8.40
CA PRO A 302 -6.07 3.54 -7.55
C PRO A 302 -6.41 3.71 -6.07
N ASP A 303 -6.10 2.71 -5.26
CA ASP A 303 -6.36 2.66 -3.82
C ASP A 303 -7.84 2.76 -3.38
N GLN A 304 -8.81 2.54 -4.31
CA GLN A 304 -10.26 2.62 -4.04
C GLN A 304 -10.88 1.26 -3.65
N TYR A 305 -10.07 0.25 -3.36
CA TYR A 305 -10.56 -1.08 -2.97
C TYR A 305 -11.50 -1.00 -1.75
N GLY A 306 -11.08 -0.31 -0.69
CA GLY A 306 -11.81 -0.21 0.57
C GLY A 306 -13.18 0.46 0.40
N ASN A 307 -13.26 1.54 -0.37
CA ASN A 307 -14.51 2.25 -0.66
C ASN A 307 -15.53 1.42 -1.45
N ASN A 308 -15.06 0.37 -2.11
CA ASN A 308 -15.91 -0.55 -2.86
C ASN A 308 -16.10 -1.89 -2.13
N TYR A 309 -15.38 -2.15 -1.02
CA TYR A 309 -15.35 -3.46 -0.37
C TYR A 309 -16.72 -3.93 0.08
N GLU A 310 -17.51 -3.08 0.75
CA GLU A 310 -18.82 -3.44 1.31
C GLU A 310 -19.84 -3.86 0.24
N GLN A 311 -19.77 -3.30 -0.96
CA GLN A 311 -20.62 -3.68 -2.10
C GLN A 311 -20.35 -5.11 -2.57
N TYR A 312 -19.10 -5.57 -2.47
CA TYR A 312 -18.63 -6.84 -3.06
C TYR A 312 -18.43 -7.96 -2.04
N ARG A 313 -18.75 -7.74 -0.76
CA ARG A 313 -18.69 -8.77 0.27
C ARG A 313 -19.61 -9.94 -0.03
N THR A 314 -19.21 -11.14 0.37
CA THR A 314 -20.07 -12.31 0.32
C THR A 314 -21.05 -12.31 1.48
N ILE A 315 -22.19 -13.00 1.33
CA ILE A 315 -23.13 -13.21 2.42
C ILE A 315 -22.45 -13.96 3.59
N GLU A 316 -21.63 -14.96 3.28
CA GLU A 316 -20.88 -15.71 4.30
C GLU A 316 -19.91 -14.82 5.09
N ASP A 317 -19.19 -13.94 4.42
CA ASP A 317 -18.30 -12.95 5.04
C ASP A 317 -19.08 -12.03 5.99
N ILE A 318 -20.22 -11.53 5.54
CA ILE A 318 -21.07 -10.64 6.33
C ILE A 318 -21.61 -11.33 7.57
N VAL A 319 -22.10 -12.56 7.45
CA VAL A 319 -22.68 -13.33 8.58
C VAL A 319 -21.62 -13.71 9.60
N LYS A 320 -20.45 -14.18 9.14
CA LYS A 320 -19.38 -14.66 10.05
C LYS A 320 -18.47 -13.55 10.57
N TYR A 321 -18.27 -12.50 9.78
CA TYR A 321 -17.26 -11.47 10.02
C TYR A 321 -17.85 -10.06 9.89
N THR A 322 -19.03 -9.83 10.43
CA THR A 322 -19.83 -8.58 10.30
C THR A 322 -19.02 -7.31 10.51
N ASN A 323 -18.17 -7.29 11.52
CA ASN A 323 -17.39 -6.10 11.92
C ASN A 323 -15.99 -6.06 11.31
N ILE A 324 -15.63 -7.02 10.44
CA ILE A 324 -14.32 -7.04 9.80
C ILE A 324 -14.44 -6.37 8.44
N LEU A 325 -14.02 -5.13 8.36
CA LEU A 325 -13.90 -4.37 7.12
C LEU A 325 -12.44 -4.39 6.65
N SER A 326 -12.24 -4.27 5.35
CA SER A 326 -10.90 -4.18 4.78
C SER A 326 -10.76 -3.00 3.83
N ASN A 327 -9.71 -2.24 4.03
CA ASN A 327 -9.31 -1.14 3.13
C ASN A 327 -8.33 -1.60 2.03
N ASP A 328 -7.90 -2.87 2.04
CA ASP A 328 -6.93 -3.44 1.09
C ASP A 328 -7.22 -4.93 0.90
N ALA A 329 -7.00 -5.45 -0.31
CA ALA A 329 -7.21 -6.87 -0.59
C ALA A 329 -6.23 -7.81 0.14
N HIS A 330 -5.24 -7.30 0.86
CA HIS A 330 -4.15 -8.09 1.48
C HIS A 330 -3.43 -9.00 0.49
N SER A 331 -3.42 -8.60 -0.79
CA SER A 331 -2.70 -9.23 -1.88
C SER A 331 -2.42 -8.20 -2.97
N ALA A 332 -1.16 -7.94 -3.27
CA ALA A 332 -0.78 -6.96 -4.28
C ALA A 332 -1.34 -7.29 -5.67
N SER A 333 -1.49 -8.57 -6.02
CA SER A 333 -2.07 -8.99 -7.30
C SER A 333 -3.55 -8.64 -7.37
N VAL A 334 -4.32 -9.09 -6.36
CA VAL A 334 -5.76 -8.84 -6.29
C VAL A 334 -6.03 -7.34 -6.15
N GLN A 335 -5.26 -6.65 -5.30
CA GLN A 335 -5.34 -5.20 -5.12
C GLN A 335 -5.12 -4.47 -6.46
N THR A 336 -4.06 -4.84 -7.20
CA THR A 336 -3.75 -4.19 -8.47
C THR A 336 -4.83 -4.47 -9.53
N LEU A 337 -5.29 -5.73 -9.64
CA LEU A 337 -6.39 -6.08 -10.56
C LEU A 337 -7.68 -5.33 -10.23
N ALA A 338 -8.08 -5.30 -8.96
CA ALA A 338 -9.29 -4.59 -8.52
C ALA A 338 -9.20 -3.09 -8.77
N THR A 339 -8.05 -2.47 -8.47
CA THR A 339 -7.91 -1.00 -8.44
C THR A 339 -7.50 -0.37 -9.77
N VAL A 340 -6.61 -1.00 -10.54
CA VAL A 340 -6.14 -0.45 -11.83
C VAL A 340 -6.40 -1.35 -13.03
N GLY A 341 -7.14 -2.43 -12.83
CA GLY A 341 -7.59 -3.35 -13.87
C GLY A 341 -6.46 -4.09 -14.60
N ILE A 342 -6.80 -4.75 -15.71
CA ILE A 342 -5.83 -5.52 -16.47
C ILE A 342 -4.75 -4.63 -17.11
N VAL A 343 -5.10 -3.41 -17.53
CA VAL A 343 -4.16 -2.48 -18.19
C VAL A 343 -3.06 -2.06 -17.22
N GLY A 344 -3.43 -1.66 -16.00
CA GLY A 344 -2.45 -1.31 -14.95
C GLY A 344 -1.63 -2.51 -14.50
N THR A 345 -2.26 -3.67 -14.35
CA THR A 345 -1.59 -4.92 -13.97
C THR A 345 -0.53 -5.31 -15.01
N LEU A 346 -0.85 -5.26 -16.31
CA LEU A 346 0.11 -5.55 -17.37
C LEU A 346 1.29 -4.56 -17.38
N ALA A 347 1.05 -3.28 -17.07
CA ALA A 347 2.11 -2.29 -16.94
C ALA A 347 3.07 -2.61 -15.76
N PHE A 348 2.54 -3.02 -14.61
CA PHE A 348 3.34 -3.49 -13.47
C PHE A 348 4.12 -4.77 -13.81
N LEU A 349 3.48 -5.76 -14.41
CA LEU A 349 4.12 -7.02 -14.81
C LEU A 349 5.25 -6.77 -15.82
N PHE A 350 5.08 -5.82 -16.73
CA PHE A 350 6.14 -5.42 -17.65
C PHE A 350 7.37 -4.87 -16.92
N LEU A 351 7.19 -4.03 -15.89
CA LEU A 351 8.30 -3.52 -15.08
C LEU A 351 8.97 -4.64 -14.27
N ILE A 352 8.21 -5.56 -13.70
CA ILE A 352 8.75 -6.74 -13.00
C ILE A 352 9.55 -7.60 -13.98
N ALA A 353 9.03 -7.86 -15.17
CA ALA A 353 9.75 -8.61 -16.21
C ALA A 353 11.06 -7.92 -16.63
N LEU A 354 11.07 -6.57 -16.67
CA LEU A 354 12.28 -5.80 -16.95
C LEU A 354 13.33 -5.95 -15.83
N VAL A 355 12.90 -5.99 -14.58
CA VAL A 355 13.79 -6.24 -13.42
C VAL A 355 14.36 -7.66 -13.49
N ILE A 356 13.52 -8.68 -13.70
CA ILE A 356 13.95 -10.09 -13.84
C ILE A 356 14.95 -10.22 -15.00
N ARG A 357 14.64 -9.67 -16.16
CA ARG A 357 15.55 -9.66 -17.31
C ARG A 357 16.89 -9.01 -16.97
N SER A 358 16.87 -7.93 -16.20
CA SER A 358 18.08 -7.23 -15.76
C SER A 358 18.93 -8.11 -14.86
N PHE A 359 18.35 -8.82 -13.92
CA PHE A 359 19.06 -9.81 -13.08
C PHE A 359 19.75 -10.89 -13.94
N LEU A 360 19.06 -11.43 -14.94
CA LEU A 360 19.60 -12.44 -15.84
C LEU A 360 20.80 -11.89 -16.64
N ILE A 361 20.69 -10.70 -17.22
CA ILE A 361 21.78 -10.06 -17.98
C ILE A 361 22.99 -9.76 -17.08
N ILE A 362 22.76 -9.24 -15.86
CA ILE A 362 23.83 -8.96 -14.91
C ILE A 362 24.55 -10.25 -14.51
N TRP A 363 23.78 -11.33 -14.27
CA TRP A 363 24.31 -12.65 -13.94
C TRP A 363 25.20 -13.20 -15.04
N ASP A 364 24.75 -13.15 -16.30
CA ASP A 364 25.49 -13.69 -17.45
C ASP A 364 26.73 -12.86 -17.76
N ARG A 365 26.61 -11.53 -17.71
CA ARG A 365 27.71 -10.60 -18.01
C ARG A 365 28.64 -10.34 -16.83
N ARG A 366 28.34 -10.85 -15.63
CA ARG A 366 29.08 -10.64 -14.39
C ARG A 366 29.32 -9.15 -14.06
N ILE A 367 28.34 -8.31 -14.31
CA ILE A 367 28.41 -6.85 -14.05
C ILE A 367 28.53 -6.59 -12.54
N ILE A 368 27.88 -7.39 -11.72
CA ILE A 368 27.95 -7.46 -10.27
C ILE A 368 28.37 -8.90 -9.91
N ASP A 369 29.12 -9.07 -8.83
CA ASP A 369 29.47 -10.41 -8.39
C ASP A 369 28.23 -11.24 -8.09
N ARG A 370 28.30 -12.56 -8.37
CA ARG A 370 27.12 -13.43 -8.32
C ARG A 370 26.55 -13.63 -6.92
N LYS A 371 27.36 -13.46 -5.86
CA LYS A 371 26.88 -13.61 -4.49
C LYS A 371 26.07 -12.38 -4.07
N SER A 372 26.59 -11.18 -4.36
CA SER A 372 25.87 -9.92 -4.13
C SER A 372 24.59 -9.84 -4.97
N LEU A 373 24.65 -10.24 -6.23
CA LEU A 373 23.47 -10.28 -7.10
C LEU A 373 22.41 -11.27 -6.59
N PHE A 374 22.84 -12.45 -6.09
CA PHE A 374 21.93 -13.43 -5.49
C PHE A 374 21.22 -12.86 -4.25
N ALA A 375 21.93 -12.16 -3.37
CA ALA A 375 21.34 -11.56 -2.19
C ALA A 375 20.29 -10.50 -2.57
N LEU A 376 20.56 -9.65 -3.59
CA LEU A 376 19.57 -8.68 -4.09
C LEU A 376 18.37 -9.37 -4.77
N ALA A 377 18.59 -10.47 -5.50
CA ALA A 377 17.50 -11.22 -6.10
C ALA A 377 16.62 -11.88 -5.03
N LEU A 378 17.22 -12.39 -3.96
CA LEU A 378 16.52 -12.98 -2.82
C LEU A 378 15.69 -11.91 -2.08
N PHE A 379 16.20 -10.68 -1.93
CA PHE A 379 15.44 -9.56 -1.39
C PHE A 379 14.19 -9.27 -2.24
N VAL A 380 14.35 -9.15 -3.57
CA VAL A 380 13.22 -8.90 -4.47
C VAL A 380 12.19 -10.04 -4.39
N PHE A 381 12.67 -11.29 -4.34
CA PHE A 381 11.80 -12.46 -4.21
C PHE A 381 10.99 -12.44 -2.92
N ILE A 382 11.64 -12.29 -1.75
CA ILE A 382 10.96 -12.28 -0.45
C ILE A 382 10.00 -11.08 -0.34
N TYR A 383 10.40 -9.90 -0.82
CA TYR A 383 9.52 -8.73 -0.86
C TYR A 383 8.25 -9.00 -1.68
N LEU A 384 8.39 -9.57 -2.88
CA LEU A 384 7.23 -9.92 -3.72
C LEU A 384 6.35 -10.95 -3.03
N THR A 385 6.93 -11.99 -2.40
CA THR A 385 6.19 -12.99 -1.63
C THR A 385 5.36 -12.35 -0.52
N ASN A 386 5.96 -11.43 0.23
CA ASN A 386 5.25 -10.65 1.25
C ASN A 386 4.07 -9.85 0.66
N SER A 387 4.32 -9.17 -0.45
CA SER A 387 3.31 -8.31 -1.08
C SER A 387 2.05 -9.04 -1.55
N PHE A 388 2.13 -10.37 -1.71
CA PHE A 388 0.99 -11.18 -2.16
C PHE A 388 0.08 -11.66 -1.02
N VAL A 389 0.53 -11.54 0.22
CA VAL A 389 -0.25 -12.01 1.39
C VAL A 389 -0.51 -10.90 2.41
N SER A 390 0.11 -9.73 2.22
CA SER A 390 -0.04 -8.59 3.14
C SER A 390 0.21 -7.26 2.43
N PRO A 391 -0.47 -6.19 2.83
CA PRO A 391 -0.13 -4.84 2.38
C PRO A 391 1.26 -4.43 2.89
N ILE A 392 1.92 -3.55 2.14
CA ILE A 392 3.29 -3.11 2.41
C ILE A 392 3.32 -1.58 2.57
N THR A 393 4.02 -1.10 3.61
CA THR A 393 4.18 0.33 3.90
C THR A 393 4.96 1.09 2.80
N LEU A 394 4.78 2.40 2.71
CA LEU A 394 5.48 3.23 1.72
C LEU A 394 7.00 3.23 1.94
N SER A 395 7.46 3.19 3.19
CA SER A 395 8.89 3.09 3.50
C SER A 395 9.51 1.81 2.94
N HIS A 396 8.82 0.69 3.08
CA HIS A 396 9.28 -0.59 2.54
C HIS A 396 9.20 -0.62 1.00
N LYS A 397 8.16 -0.02 0.39
CA LYS A 397 8.08 0.17 -1.06
C LYS A 397 9.24 1.01 -1.58
N PHE A 398 9.66 2.05 -0.85
CA PHE A 398 10.77 2.92 -1.26
C PHE A 398 12.06 2.14 -1.52
N ILE A 399 12.50 1.28 -0.59
CA ILE A 399 13.73 0.50 -0.79
C ILE A 399 13.59 -0.54 -1.90
N PHE A 400 12.43 -1.18 -2.04
CA PHE A 400 12.17 -2.10 -3.14
C PHE A 400 12.31 -1.42 -4.50
N TRP A 401 11.68 -0.25 -4.70
CA TRP A 401 11.78 0.52 -5.93
C TRP A 401 13.19 1.05 -6.17
N ALA A 402 13.93 1.41 -5.11
CA ALA A 402 15.33 1.81 -5.21
C ALA A 402 16.23 0.64 -5.68
N VAL A 403 16.05 -0.57 -5.12
CA VAL A 403 16.76 -1.78 -5.55
C VAL A 403 16.42 -2.14 -7.00
N CYS A 404 15.14 -2.14 -7.36
CA CYS A 404 14.71 -2.41 -8.74
C CYS A 404 15.29 -1.40 -9.73
N GLY A 405 15.26 -0.12 -9.38
CA GLY A 405 15.86 0.94 -10.19
C GLY A 405 17.37 0.75 -10.36
N PHE A 406 18.09 0.45 -9.27
CA PHE A 406 19.51 0.17 -9.32
C PHE A 406 19.83 -1.00 -10.26
N ILE A 407 19.12 -2.13 -10.15
CA ILE A 407 19.33 -3.32 -10.98
C ILE A 407 19.08 -3.02 -12.47
N VAL A 408 17.97 -2.35 -12.80
CA VAL A 408 17.67 -1.94 -14.18
C VAL A 408 18.77 -1.00 -14.71
N GLY A 409 19.23 -0.07 -13.87
CA GLY A 409 20.27 0.88 -14.22
C GLY A 409 21.62 0.26 -14.56
N GLN A 410 21.98 -0.89 -13.95
CA GLN A 410 23.26 -1.55 -14.27
C GLN A 410 23.29 -2.10 -15.70
N VAL A 411 22.12 -2.45 -16.26
CA VAL A 411 22.02 -3.00 -17.64
C VAL A 411 21.81 -1.90 -18.67
N TYR A 412 20.91 -0.96 -18.37
CA TYR A 412 20.38 -0.02 -19.36
C TYR A 412 21.00 1.38 -19.30
N ARG A 413 22.10 1.53 -18.56
CA ARG A 413 22.92 2.76 -18.54
C ARG A 413 23.85 2.85 -19.77
N LEU A 414 23.40 2.56 -20.96
CA LEU A 414 24.22 2.66 -22.17
C LEU A 414 24.34 4.10 -22.65
N PRO A 415 25.49 4.48 -23.28
CA PRO A 415 25.65 5.80 -23.88
C PRO A 415 24.64 5.98 -25.01
N SER A 416 23.67 6.87 -24.81
CA SER A 416 22.79 7.29 -25.90
C SER A 416 23.61 8.10 -26.91
N ARG A 417 23.71 7.60 -28.15
CA ARG A 417 24.11 8.45 -29.26
C ARG A 417 23.01 9.49 -29.47
N ARG A 418 23.37 10.76 -29.34
CA ARG A 418 22.65 12.01 -29.70
C ARG A 418 21.12 11.96 -29.67
N SER A 419 20.53 12.70 -28.76
CA SER A 419 19.21 13.31 -28.93
C SER A 419 19.29 14.78 -28.51
N GLU A 420 19.22 15.65 -29.49
CA GLU A 420 19.40 17.12 -29.37
C GLU A 420 18.06 17.83 -29.01
N ARG A 421 17.40 17.52 -27.91
CA ARG A 421 16.28 18.34 -27.44
C ARG A 421 16.49 18.76 -25.99
N LYS A 422 17.24 19.84 -25.79
CA LYS A 422 17.60 20.35 -24.45
C LYS A 422 16.39 20.82 -23.63
N PHE A 423 15.45 21.50 -24.26
CA PHE A 423 14.35 22.15 -23.54
C PHE A 423 13.32 21.15 -22.97
N SER A 424 12.95 20.11 -23.71
CA SER A 424 11.96 19.10 -23.24
C SER A 424 12.48 18.21 -22.11
N LYS A 425 13.80 18.14 -21.92
CA LYS A 425 14.42 17.30 -20.87
C LYS A 425 14.34 17.92 -19.48
N MET A 426 14.22 19.23 -19.38
CA MET A 426 14.09 19.96 -18.11
C MET A 426 12.63 20.16 -17.69
N ALA A 427 11.75 20.44 -18.65
CA ALA A 427 10.37 20.83 -18.36
C ALA A 427 9.59 19.71 -17.65
N LEU A 428 9.67 18.46 -18.13
CA LEU A 428 8.95 17.36 -17.54
C LEU A 428 9.37 17.03 -16.08
N PRO A 429 10.67 16.91 -15.74
CA PRO A 429 11.07 16.74 -14.34
C PRO A 429 10.72 17.94 -13.45
N LEU A 430 10.78 19.18 -13.94
CA LEU A 430 10.36 20.35 -13.16
C LEU A 430 8.85 20.36 -12.92
N LEU A 431 8.05 20.03 -13.93
CA LEU A 431 6.60 19.86 -13.77
C LEU A 431 6.29 18.74 -12.76
N SER A 432 7.00 17.61 -12.86
CA SER A 432 6.92 16.52 -11.89
C SER A 432 7.20 17.00 -10.45
N ALA A 433 8.29 17.75 -10.26
CA ALA A 433 8.63 18.32 -8.96
C ALA A 433 7.54 19.27 -8.43
N LEU A 434 7.02 20.13 -9.29
CA LEU A 434 5.93 21.05 -8.93
C LEU A 434 4.67 20.32 -8.46
N ILE A 435 4.23 19.30 -9.22
CA ILE A 435 3.06 18.50 -8.87
C ILE A 435 3.27 17.79 -7.52
N LEU A 436 4.42 17.15 -7.33
CA LEU A 436 4.74 16.43 -6.09
C LEU A 436 4.77 17.38 -4.88
N LEU A 437 5.38 18.55 -5.00
CA LEU A 437 5.41 19.55 -3.92
C LEU A 437 4.03 20.14 -3.66
N LEU A 438 3.24 20.40 -4.69
CA LEU A 438 1.88 20.91 -4.54
C LEU A 438 1.02 19.90 -3.75
N VAL A 439 1.03 18.63 -4.14
CA VAL A 439 0.27 17.59 -3.45
C VAL A 439 0.78 17.41 -2.01
N ALA A 440 2.11 17.40 -1.78
CA ALA A 440 2.67 17.33 -0.43
C ALA A 440 2.21 18.49 0.44
N THR A 441 2.19 19.72 -0.10
CA THR A 441 1.75 20.91 0.64
C THR A 441 0.26 20.84 0.98
N LEU A 442 -0.60 20.53 -0.01
CA LEU A 442 -2.04 20.44 0.19
C LEU A 442 -2.40 19.33 1.18
N PHE A 443 -1.76 18.17 1.06
CA PHE A 443 -1.96 17.06 2.00
C PHE A 443 -1.51 17.43 3.42
N THR A 444 -0.32 18.02 3.58
CA THR A 444 0.17 18.47 4.89
C THR A 444 -0.77 19.50 5.50
N GLN A 445 -1.25 20.45 4.70
CA GLN A 445 -2.21 21.45 5.17
C GLN A 445 -3.53 20.82 5.63
N ALA A 446 -4.05 19.83 4.89
CA ALA A 446 -5.24 19.09 5.28
C ALA A 446 -5.04 18.35 6.62
N GLN A 447 -3.89 17.68 6.79
CA GLN A 447 -3.53 17.02 8.04
C GLN A 447 -3.44 18.01 9.21
N LEU A 448 -2.74 19.12 9.04
CA LEU A 448 -2.59 20.14 10.09
C LEU A 448 -3.93 20.79 10.45
N ASN A 449 -4.80 21.03 9.47
CA ASN A 449 -6.15 21.54 9.74
C ASN A 449 -6.96 20.54 10.58
N TYR A 450 -6.97 19.27 10.19
CA TYR A 450 -7.64 18.20 10.95
C TYR A 450 -7.14 18.17 12.39
N LEU A 451 -5.81 18.13 12.58
CA LEU A 451 -5.18 18.10 13.89
C LEU A 451 -5.54 19.29 14.76
N SER A 452 -5.44 20.50 14.20
CA SER A 452 -5.77 21.73 14.93
C SER A 452 -7.23 21.78 15.37
N HIS A 453 -8.15 21.13 14.64
CA HIS A 453 -9.55 21.04 15.02
C HIS A 453 -9.79 20.02 16.13
N ILE A 454 -9.12 18.85 16.07
CA ILE A 454 -9.20 17.85 17.16
C ILE A 454 -8.64 18.42 18.46
N GLU A 455 -7.48 19.06 18.43
CA GLU A 455 -6.88 19.65 19.65
C GLU A 455 -7.76 20.75 20.26
N ARG A 456 -8.26 21.66 19.43
CA ARG A 456 -9.13 22.75 19.89
C ARG A 456 -10.51 22.29 20.33
N TYR A 457 -11.02 21.19 19.76
CA TYR A 457 -12.33 20.65 20.14
C TYR A 457 -12.40 20.28 21.61
N ALA A 458 -11.29 19.85 22.22
CA ALA A 458 -11.22 19.55 23.65
C ALA A 458 -11.51 20.80 24.54
N ASP A 459 -11.16 21.99 24.02
CA ASP A 459 -11.26 23.25 24.73
C ASP A 459 -12.46 24.10 24.30
N ASP A 460 -12.84 24.04 23.01
CA ASP A 460 -13.90 24.86 22.40
C ASP A 460 -14.65 24.13 21.28
N ASN A 461 -15.88 23.72 21.59
CA ASN A 461 -16.75 23.04 20.63
C ASN A 461 -17.14 23.89 19.41
N SER A 462 -17.04 25.23 19.48
CA SER A 462 -17.42 26.13 18.38
C SER A 462 -16.49 25.99 17.18
N VAL A 463 -15.27 25.52 17.37
CA VAL A 463 -14.26 25.32 16.31
C VAL A 463 -14.75 24.35 15.22
N VAL A 464 -15.59 23.38 15.58
CA VAL A 464 -16.15 22.41 14.62
C VAL A 464 -17.16 23.06 13.66
N GLN A 465 -17.72 24.23 13.99
CA GLN A 465 -18.61 24.96 13.05
C GLN A 465 -17.88 25.43 11.79
N GLU A 466 -16.58 25.74 11.93
CA GLU A 466 -15.74 26.22 10.82
C GLU A 466 -15.04 25.10 10.05
N TYR A 467 -15.01 23.87 10.63
CA TYR A 467 -14.31 22.74 10.00
C TYR A 467 -15.03 22.30 8.72
N LYS A 468 -14.26 22.04 7.67
CA LYS A 468 -14.73 21.47 6.40
C LYS A 468 -14.01 20.18 6.11
N ALA A 469 -14.76 19.15 5.67
CA ALA A 469 -14.19 17.90 5.23
C ALA A 469 -13.21 18.12 4.07
N SER A 470 -12.01 17.56 4.19
CA SER A 470 -10.98 17.72 3.17
C SER A 470 -10.97 16.53 2.20
N PRO A 471 -11.03 16.77 0.88
CA PRO A 471 -10.93 15.69 -0.11
C PRO A 471 -9.58 14.97 -0.10
N MET A 472 -8.58 15.51 0.62
CA MET A 472 -7.26 14.90 0.79
C MET A 472 -7.22 13.87 1.91
N LEU A 473 -8.27 13.78 2.74
CA LEU A 473 -8.35 12.85 3.87
C LEU A 473 -9.36 11.74 3.54
N PRO A 474 -8.97 10.46 3.72
CA PRO A 474 -9.88 9.35 3.42
C PRO A 474 -11.01 9.24 4.45
N CYS A 475 -12.23 9.07 3.97
CA CYS A 475 -13.43 8.87 4.79
C CYS A 475 -13.25 7.78 5.85
N PHE A 476 -12.70 6.65 5.46
CA PHE A 476 -12.54 5.48 6.32
C PHE A 476 -11.77 5.76 7.63
N MET A 477 -10.85 6.73 7.63
CA MET A 477 -10.00 7.00 8.79
C MET A 477 -10.40 8.24 9.58
N TYR A 478 -10.90 9.25 8.90
CA TYR A 478 -11.06 10.58 9.49
C TYR A 478 -12.51 10.93 9.78
N PHE A 479 -13.43 10.48 8.92
CA PHE A 479 -14.80 10.95 8.95
C PHE A 479 -15.57 10.56 10.22
N ASP A 480 -15.32 9.38 10.80
CA ASP A 480 -16.03 8.97 12.03
C ASP A 480 -15.73 9.90 13.20
N ALA A 481 -14.48 10.35 13.35
CA ALA A 481 -14.11 11.33 14.37
C ALA A 481 -14.69 12.71 14.09
N GLU A 482 -14.66 13.15 12.82
CA GLU A 482 -15.25 14.41 12.36
C GLU A 482 -16.77 14.42 12.58
N LEU A 483 -17.44 13.31 12.27
CA LEU A 483 -18.88 13.14 12.47
C LEU A 483 -19.25 13.18 13.95
N LEU A 484 -18.45 12.55 14.80
CA LEU A 484 -18.66 12.57 16.26
C LEU A 484 -18.56 14.00 16.80
N MET A 485 -17.53 14.75 16.39
CA MET A 485 -17.36 16.14 16.77
C MET A 485 -18.54 17.00 16.30
N ALA A 486 -18.94 16.86 15.03
CA ALA A 486 -20.06 17.62 14.48
C ALA A 486 -21.40 17.26 15.12
N SER A 487 -21.61 16.02 15.53
CA SER A 487 -22.82 15.56 16.21
C SER A 487 -23.03 16.24 17.58
N ASN A 488 -21.96 16.62 18.27
CA ASN A 488 -22.05 17.34 19.53
C ASN A 488 -22.54 18.79 19.37
N LEU A 489 -22.39 19.37 18.17
CA LEU A 489 -22.96 20.69 17.83
C LEU A 489 -24.43 20.60 17.35
N GLY A 490 -24.92 19.42 17.09
CA GLY A 490 -26.27 19.15 16.65
C GLY A 490 -26.37 18.43 15.31
N PRO A 491 -27.55 17.84 15.03
CA PRO A 491 -27.76 17.00 13.88
C PRO A 491 -27.66 17.77 12.54
N GLU A 492 -27.91 19.10 12.56
CA GLU A 492 -27.79 19.93 11.36
C GLU A 492 -26.34 20.02 10.87
N ARG A 493 -25.41 20.32 11.80
CA ARG A 493 -24.00 20.44 11.45
C ARG A 493 -23.40 19.12 11.01
N ALA A 494 -23.75 18.03 11.65
CA ALA A 494 -23.33 16.69 11.26
C ALA A 494 -23.88 16.30 9.88
N ALA A 495 -25.14 16.68 9.57
CA ALA A 495 -25.70 16.44 8.23
C ALA A 495 -25.05 17.31 7.16
N GLU A 496 -24.67 18.55 7.47
CA GLU A 496 -23.92 19.42 6.55
C GLU A 496 -22.55 18.84 6.24
N LEU A 497 -21.79 18.46 7.27
CA LEU A 497 -20.48 17.80 7.12
C LEU A 497 -20.58 16.51 6.32
N SER A 498 -21.63 15.70 6.55
CA SER A 498 -21.86 14.48 5.77
C SER A 498 -22.12 14.77 4.28
N ARG A 499 -22.81 15.89 3.94
CA ARG A 499 -22.99 16.29 2.54
C ARG A 499 -21.66 16.77 1.92
N GLU A 500 -20.86 17.52 2.66
CA GLU A 500 -19.52 17.95 2.22
C GLU A 500 -18.63 16.73 1.93
N GLU A 501 -18.63 15.74 2.84
CA GLU A 501 -17.87 14.51 2.65
C GLU A 501 -18.35 13.72 1.42
N LEU A 502 -19.67 13.56 1.23
CA LEU A 502 -20.19 12.86 0.06
C LEU A 502 -19.95 13.60 -1.27
N ALA A 503 -19.76 14.91 -1.23
CA ALA A 503 -19.33 15.67 -2.41
C ALA A 503 -17.86 15.38 -2.76
N ASN A 504 -17.01 15.14 -1.74
CA ASN A 504 -15.61 14.79 -1.89
C ASN A 504 -15.42 13.30 -2.16
N ASN A 505 -16.11 12.45 -1.39
CA ASN A 505 -16.06 11.00 -1.47
C ASN A 505 -17.47 10.40 -1.59
N PRO A 506 -17.96 10.21 -2.81
CA PRO A 506 -19.34 9.73 -3.06
C PRO A 506 -19.66 8.35 -2.47
N ARG A 507 -18.66 7.58 -2.04
CA ARG A 507 -18.82 6.23 -1.48
C ARG A 507 -18.52 6.17 0.02
N CYS A 508 -18.49 7.30 0.71
CA CYS A 508 -18.38 7.35 2.17
C CYS A 508 -19.64 6.77 2.83
N VAL A 509 -19.58 5.49 3.23
CA VAL A 509 -20.73 4.75 3.79
C VAL A 509 -21.21 5.41 5.09
N ALA A 510 -20.31 5.84 5.97
CA ALA A 510 -20.65 6.47 7.24
C ALA A 510 -21.45 7.77 7.04
N ALA A 511 -21.01 8.64 6.12
CA ALA A 511 -21.73 9.87 5.77
C ALA A 511 -23.12 9.58 5.17
N GLN A 512 -23.21 8.58 4.30
CA GLN A 512 -24.47 8.18 3.68
C GLN A 512 -25.45 7.62 4.71
N ILE A 513 -25.00 6.79 5.65
CA ILE A 513 -25.82 6.27 6.76
C ILE A 513 -26.35 7.42 7.60
N TYR A 514 -25.47 8.36 7.99
CA TYR A 514 -25.86 9.49 8.85
C TYR A 514 -26.96 10.34 8.19
N LEU A 515 -26.79 10.71 6.92
CA LEU A 515 -27.81 11.48 6.19
C LEU A 515 -29.13 10.72 6.07
N THR A 516 -29.07 9.42 5.81
CA THR A 516 -30.26 8.59 5.67
C THR A 516 -30.99 8.46 7.02
N LYS A 517 -30.26 8.23 8.13
CA LYS A 517 -30.83 8.21 9.50
C LYS A 517 -31.48 9.56 9.85
N THR A 518 -30.79 10.66 9.53
CA THR A 518 -31.31 12.01 9.81
C THR A 518 -32.62 12.28 9.06
N ALA A 519 -32.70 11.92 7.78
CA ALA A 519 -33.91 12.05 6.97
C ALA A 519 -35.07 11.20 7.51
N VAL A 520 -34.78 9.96 7.94
CA VAL A 520 -35.76 9.08 8.59
C VAL A 520 -36.28 9.68 9.89
N ASN A 521 -35.39 10.19 10.77
CA ASN A 521 -35.78 10.78 12.05
C ASN A 521 -36.64 12.04 11.89
N ARG A 522 -36.46 12.78 10.78
CA ARG A 522 -37.31 13.95 10.43
C ARG A 522 -38.61 13.59 9.76
N GLY A 523 -38.80 12.31 9.39
CA GLY A 523 -39.98 11.87 8.65
C GLY A 523 -40.04 12.38 7.21
N GLU A 524 -38.92 12.82 6.64
CA GLU A 524 -38.81 13.36 5.28
C GLU A 524 -38.88 12.24 4.26
N LEU A 525 -40.09 11.92 3.75
CA LEU A 525 -40.25 10.92 2.67
C LEU A 525 -39.72 11.40 1.31
N PRO A 526 -39.95 12.70 0.89
CA PRO A 526 -39.32 13.21 -0.32
C PRO A 526 -37.80 13.27 -0.15
N GLY A 527 -37.05 12.65 -1.06
CA GLY A 527 -35.57 12.55 -1.00
C GLY A 527 -35.02 11.34 -0.26
N LEU A 528 -35.80 10.75 0.67
CA LEU A 528 -35.36 9.53 1.39
C LEU A 528 -35.13 8.36 0.43
N LYS A 529 -35.91 8.26 -0.66
CA LYS A 529 -35.74 7.24 -1.69
C LYS A 529 -34.30 7.23 -2.24
N GLU A 530 -33.84 8.39 -2.69
CA GLU A 530 -32.50 8.52 -3.28
C GLU A 530 -31.40 8.15 -2.29
N LEU A 531 -31.49 8.62 -1.03
CA LEU A 531 -30.55 8.31 0.03
C LEU A 531 -30.49 6.81 0.33
N VAL A 532 -31.67 6.16 0.44
CA VAL A 532 -31.78 4.72 0.71
C VAL A 532 -31.23 3.89 -0.45
N TYR A 533 -31.62 4.21 -1.70
CA TYR A 533 -31.13 3.44 -2.85
C TYR A 533 -29.63 3.58 -3.04
N ARG A 534 -29.08 4.77 -2.81
CA ARG A 534 -27.65 5.00 -2.87
C ARG A 534 -26.91 4.23 -1.77
N LEU A 535 -27.41 4.25 -0.53
CA LEU A 535 -26.84 3.48 0.56
C LEU A 535 -26.90 1.96 0.27
N TYR A 536 -28.03 1.49 -0.28
CA TYR A 536 -28.20 0.10 -0.67
C TYR A 536 -27.27 -0.33 -1.82
N GLU A 537 -26.93 0.60 -2.72
CA GLU A 537 -25.95 0.36 -3.79
C GLU A 537 -24.52 0.17 -3.23
N ILE A 538 -24.10 1.03 -2.29
CA ILE A 538 -22.70 1.04 -1.81
C ILE A 538 -22.44 0.07 -0.66
N ALA A 539 -23.45 -0.29 0.14
CA ALA A 539 -23.34 -1.17 1.28
C ALA A 539 -24.60 -2.04 1.47
N PRO A 540 -24.95 -2.91 0.49
CA PRO A 540 -26.26 -3.58 0.43
C PRO A 540 -26.54 -4.53 1.59
N ALA A 541 -25.52 -5.06 2.24
CA ALA A 541 -25.67 -6.13 3.22
C ALA A 541 -25.39 -5.68 4.66
N ARG A 542 -25.21 -4.39 4.87
CA ARG A 542 -25.00 -3.82 6.20
C ARG A 542 -26.34 -3.71 6.95
N ASN A 543 -26.33 -4.03 8.25
CA ASN A 543 -27.55 -3.99 9.09
C ASN A 543 -28.23 -2.64 9.07
N ASP A 544 -27.46 -1.53 9.19
CA ASP A 544 -27.97 -0.16 9.10
C ASP A 544 -28.69 0.08 7.77
N THR A 545 -28.07 -0.33 6.66
CA THR A 545 -28.63 -0.19 5.33
C THR A 545 -29.95 -0.91 5.18
N ILE A 546 -29.99 -2.18 5.60
CA ILE A 546 -31.17 -3.03 5.52
C ILE A 546 -32.31 -2.44 6.36
N SER A 547 -32.02 -2.00 7.59
CA SER A 547 -33.00 -1.42 8.50
C SER A 547 -33.60 -0.12 7.94
N LEU A 548 -32.77 0.77 7.42
CA LEU A 548 -33.19 2.03 6.80
C LEU A 548 -33.98 1.81 5.52
N ALA A 549 -33.54 0.85 4.68
CA ALA A 549 -34.25 0.48 3.47
C ALA A 549 -35.60 -0.18 3.75
N MET A 550 -35.70 -1.03 4.78
CA MET A 550 -36.95 -1.65 5.21
C MET A 550 -37.92 -0.59 5.76
N TYR A 551 -37.42 0.36 6.57
CA TYR A 551 -38.24 1.48 7.04
C TYR A 551 -38.84 2.27 5.86
N TYR A 552 -38.01 2.61 4.87
CA TYR A 552 -38.49 3.29 3.67
C TYR A 552 -39.50 2.45 2.91
N ALA A 553 -39.22 1.19 2.63
CA ALA A 553 -40.10 0.31 1.86
C ALA A 553 -41.50 0.17 2.50
N ASN A 554 -41.55 0.06 3.85
CA ASN A 554 -42.80 -0.01 4.60
C ASN A 554 -43.59 1.28 4.57
N ARG A 555 -42.91 2.44 4.61
CA ARG A 555 -43.59 3.76 4.60
C ARG A 555 -44.01 4.19 3.21
N SER A 556 -43.25 3.88 2.18
CA SER A 556 -43.52 4.25 0.80
C SER A 556 -44.45 3.29 0.06
N GLY A 557 -44.70 2.10 0.61
CA GLY A 557 -45.42 1.02 -0.05
C GLY A 557 -44.62 0.34 -1.18
N ASP A 558 -43.29 0.43 -1.19
CA ASP A 558 -42.43 -0.21 -2.19
C ASP A 558 -42.35 -1.74 -1.92
N VAL A 559 -43.35 -2.44 -2.44
CA VAL A 559 -43.49 -3.90 -2.26
C VAL A 559 -42.28 -4.67 -2.81
N LYS A 560 -41.72 -4.24 -3.96
CA LYS A 560 -40.58 -4.94 -4.58
C LYS A 560 -39.32 -4.85 -3.73
N LEU A 561 -39.04 -3.67 -3.23
CA LEU A 561 -37.90 -3.47 -2.32
C LEU A 561 -38.10 -4.25 -1.02
N ARG A 562 -39.29 -4.19 -0.43
CA ARG A 562 -39.61 -4.92 0.80
C ARG A 562 -39.40 -6.43 0.65
N GLU A 563 -39.95 -7.05 -0.40
CA GLU A 563 -39.78 -8.49 -0.63
C GLU A 563 -38.31 -8.88 -0.89
N ALA A 564 -37.55 -8.02 -1.56
CA ALA A 564 -36.10 -8.23 -1.76
C ALA A 564 -35.35 -8.21 -0.44
N LEU A 565 -35.65 -7.23 0.43
CA LEU A 565 -35.04 -7.08 1.74
C LEU A 565 -35.43 -8.23 2.69
N GLU A 566 -36.69 -8.68 2.69
CA GLU A 566 -37.16 -9.82 3.48
C GLU A 566 -36.41 -11.11 3.10
N ARG A 567 -36.21 -11.37 1.80
CA ARG A 567 -35.39 -12.49 1.32
C ARG A 567 -33.94 -12.38 1.79
N GLN A 568 -33.37 -11.18 1.69
CA GLN A 568 -31.99 -10.92 2.12
C GLN A 568 -31.83 -11.10 3.62
N MET A 569 -32.76 -10.55 4.43
CA MET A 569 -32.76 -10.69 5.88
C MET A 569 -32.83 -12.16 6.31
N LYS A 570 -33.70 -12.93 5.67
CA LYS A 570 -33.80 -14.38 5.91
C LYS A 570 -32.47 -15.10 5.64
N THR A 571 -31.78 -14.72 4.57
CA THR A 571 -30.47 -15.28 4.21
C THR A 571 -29.38 -14.89 5.21
N LEU A 572 -29.43 -13.66 5.73
CA LEU A 572 -28.48 -13.12 6.71
C LEU A 572 -28.82 -13.52 8.16
N GLY A 573 -29.95 -14.17 8.41
CA GLY A 573 -30.41 -14.48 9.77
C GLY A 573 -30.82 -13.25 10.57
N LEU A 574 -31.19 -12.14 9.91
CA LEU A 574 -31.59 -10.89 10.54
C LEU A 574 -33.10 -10.86 10.79
N VAL A 575 -33.50 -10.17 11.85
CA VAL A 575 -34.90 -9.89 12.18
C VAL A 575 -35.11 -8.38 12.18
N TYR A 576 -36.05 -7.92 11.37
CA TYR A 576 -36.43 -6.51 11.40
C TYR A 576 -37.32 -6.23 12.62
N ILE A 577 -36.88 -5.31 13.47
CA ILE A 577 -37.66 -4.82 14.61
C ILE A 577 -38.15 -3.40 14.27
N PRO A 578 -39.46 -3.21 14.04
CA PRO A 578 -39.99 -1.89 13.74
C PRO A 578 -39.66 -0.90 14.88
N GLY A 579 -39.02 0.23 14.55
CA GLY A 579 -38.63 1.27 15.50
C GLY A 579 -37.21 1.17 16.07
N GLN A 580 -36.51 0.07 15.87
CA GLN A 580 -35.06 0.00 16.08
C GLN A 580 -34.33 0.27 14.74
N LEU A 581 -33.88 1.49 14.57
CA LEU A 581 -32.94 1.86 13.54
C LEU A 581 -31.56 1.62 14.12
N GLY A 582 -30.87 0.57 13.69
CA GLY A 582 -29.63 0.06 14.24
C GLY A 582 -28.54 1.08 14.51
#